data_ee61798c02891f3f59508251cc81716b
#
_entry.id   ee61798c02891f3f59508251cc81716b
#
_cell.length_a   1.000
_cell.length_b   1.000
_cell.length_c   1.000
_cell.angle_alpha   90.00
_cell.angle_beta   90.00
_cell.angle_gamma   90.00
#
_symmetry.space_group_name_H-M   'P 1'
#
loop_
_entity.id
_entity.type
_entity.pdbx_description
1 polymer ?
#
loop_
_entity_poly.entity_id
_entity_poly.type
_entity_poly.pdbx_seq_one_letter_code
_entity_poly.pdbx_strand_id
1 'polypeptide(L)' 'MMNQELLYKYFKGTASIEEEKQILDWVEASEENREAYLKERMLFDVSLFSTKQDSKKKP' A
#
# COMPACT_ATOMS: atom_id res chain seq x y z
N MET A 1 2.30 15.03 -2.07
CA MET A 1 2.10 13.85 -1.31
C MET A 1 1.34 12.79 -2.06
N MET A 2 1.72 11.55 -1.91
CA MET A 2 1.08 10.48 -2.67
C MET A 2 -0.30 10.17 -2.11
N ASN A 3 -1.22 9.86 -3.00
CA ASN A 3 -2.58 9.53 -2.62
C ASN A 3 -2.62 8.12 -2.03
N GLN A 4 -3.18 7.98 -0.86
CA GLN A 4 -3.24 6.69 -0.19
C GLN A 4 -4.07 5.68 -0.97
N GLU A 5 -5.15 6.14 -1.59
CA GLU A 5 -5.98 5.26 -2.38
C GLU A 5 -5.20 4.66 -3.55
N LEU A 6 -4.35 5.47 -4.14
CA LEU A 6 -3.56 5.03 -5.26
C LEU A 6 -2.57 3.96 -4.81
N LEU A 7 -1.95 4.17 -3.66
CA LEU A 7 -1.03 3.18 -3.11
C LEU A 7 -1.74 1.86 -2.83
N TYR A 8 -2.93 1.94 -2.28
CA TYR A 8 -3.68 0.74 -1.95
C TYR A 8 -4.08 -0.02 -3.21
N LYS A 9 -4.41 0.69 -4.27
CA LYS A 9 -4.71 0.05 -5.54
C LYS A 9 -3.50 -0.72 -6.02
N TYR A 10 -2.33 -0.12 -5.85
CA TYR A 10 -1.10 -0.76 -6.26
C TYR A 10 -0.85 -2.00 -5.42
N PHE A 11 -1.06 -1.91 -4.12
CA PHE A 11 -0.84 -3.05 -3.23
C PHE A 11 -1.80 -4.19 -3.55
N LYS A 12 -2.99 -3.86 -3.99
CA LYS A 12 -3.97 -4.87 -4.34
C LYS A 12 -3.77 -5.43 -5.74
N GLY A 13 -2.87 -4.86 -6.49
CA GLY A 13 -2.61 -5.32 -7.84
C GLY A 13 -3.61 -4.81 -8.86
N THR A 14 -4.33 -3.74 -8.54
CA THR A 14 -5.34 -3.22 -9.47
C THR A 14 -4.95 -1.87 -10.07
N ALA A 15 -3.73 -1.40 -9.82
CA ALA A 15 -3.29 -0.14 -10.39
C ALA A 15 -2.91 -0.33 -11.85
N SER A 16 -3.12 0.71 -12.64
CA SER A 16 -2.74 0.66 -14.05
C SER A 16 -1.23 0.82 -14.16
N ILE A 17 -0.71 0.56 -15.35
CA ILE A 17 0.72 0.70 -15.57
C ILE A 17 1.18 2.12 -15.32
N GLU A 18 0.38 3.08 -15.73
CA GLU A 18 0.71 4.48 -15.50
C GLU A 18 0.71 4.81 -14.02
N GLU A 19 -0.24 4.27 -13.31
CA GLU A 19 -0.33 4.50 -11.88
C GLU A 19 0.86 3.87 -11.15
N GLU A 20 1.24 2.68 -11.57
CA GLU A 20 2.39 2.03 -10.98
C GLU A 20 3.66 2.84 -11.20
N LYS A 21 3.82 3.36 -12.40
CA LYS A 21 4.98 4.15 -12.71
C LYS A 21 5.02 5.41 -11.85
N GLN A 22 3.87 6.01 -11.67
CA GLN A 22 3.76 7.21 -10.86
C GLN A 22 4.22 6.94 -9.44
N ILE A 23 3.80 5.81 -8.89
CA ILE A 23 4.16 5.43 -7.54
C ILE A 23 5.66 5.15 -7.44
N LEU A 24 6.20 4.41 -8.39
CA LEU A 24 7.62 4.08 -8.35
C LEU A 24 8.48 5.32 -8.50
N ASP A 25 8.09 6.25 -9.35
CA ASP A 25 8.81 7.49 -9.51
C ASP A 25 8.81 8.27 -8.19
N TRP A 26 7.66 8.27 -7.53
CA TRP A 26 7.53 8.98 -6.27
C TRP A 26 8.42 8.34 -5.20
N VAL A 27 8.42 7.03 -5.14
CA VAL A 27 9.24 6.30 -4.16
C VAL A 27 10.72 6.59 -4.38
N GLU A 28 11.14 6.65 -5.63
CA GLU A 28 12.54 6.88 -5.92
C GLU A 28 12.97 8.32 -5.79
N ALA A 29 12.01 9.23 -5.67
CA ALA A 29 12.32 10.64 -5.63
C ALA A 29 13.02 11.06 -4.34
N SER A 30 12.75 10.40 -3.24
CA SER A 30 13.41 10.74 -2.00
C SER A 30 13.29 9.60 -1.00
N GLU A 31 14.15 9.64 0.00
CA GLU A 31 14.14 8.63 1.02
C GLU A 31 12.90 8.76 1.89
N GLU A 32 12.45 9.96 2.09
CA GLU A 32 11.24 10.18 2.86
C GLU A 32 10.04 9.52 2.20
N ASN A 33 9.97 9.62 0.87
CA ASN A 33 8.89 9.01 0.13
C ASN A 33 8.96 7.50 0.26
N ARG A 34 10.15 6.97 0.24
CA ARG A 34 10.34 5.54 0.36
C ARG A 34 9.87 5.06 1.72
N GLU A 35 10.20 5.79 2.76
CA GLU A 35 9.78 5.41 4.09
C GLU A 35 8.27 5.51 4.22
N ALA A 36 7.68 6.53 3.63
CA ALA A 36 6.24 6.67 3.65
C ALA A 36 5.57 5.49 2.95
N TYR A 37 6.15 5.06 1.84
CA TYR A 37 5.63 3.93 1.09
C TYR A 37 5.68 2.66 1.94
N LEU A 38 6.80 2.42 2.60
CA LEU A 38 6.95 1.23 3.42
C LEU A 38 6.00 1.23 4.59
N LYS A 39 5.77 2.40 5.15
CA LYS A 39 4.86 2.52 6.25
C LYS A 39 3.43 2.21 5.81
N GLU A 40 3.03 2.73 4.65
CA GLU A 40 1.70 2.46 4.14
C GLU A 40 1.54 0.98 3.81
N ARG A 41 2.59 0.36 3.30
CA ARG A 41 2.53 -1.06 2.99
C ARG A 41 2.34 -1.87 4.25
N MET A 42 3.02 -1.48 5.31
CA MET A 42 2.89 -2.17 6.57
C MET A 42 1.48 -2.05 7.11
N LEU A 43 0.89 -0.85 7.03
CA LEU A 43 -0.46 -0.64 7.48
C LEU A 43 -1.45 -1.45 6.67
N PHE A 44 -1.21 -1.56 5.38
CA PHE A 44 -2.07 -2.34 4.51
C PHE A 44 -2.03 -3.82 4.92
N ASP A 45 -0.83 -4.33 5.17
CA ASP A 45 -0.67 -5.72 5.56
C ASP A 45 -1.35 -6.01 6.90
N VAL A 46 -1.19 -5.10 7.84
CA VAL A 46 -1.80 -5.27 9.15
C VAL A 46 -3.33 -5.27 9.03
N SER A 47 -3.84 -4.42 8.17
CA SER A 47 -5.27 -4.35 7.97
C SER A 47 -5.82 -5.66 7.45
N LEU A 48 -5.12 -6.27 6.49
CA LEU A 48 -5.54 -7.54 5.95
C LEU A 48 -5.45 -8.64 7.01
N PHE A 49 -4.40 -8.60 7.78
CA PHE A 49 -4.18 -9.60 8.79
C PHE A 49 -5.26 -9.52 9.86
N SER A 50 -5.62 -8.32 10.26
CA SER A 50 -6.66 -8.13 11.24
C SER A 50 -7.99 -8.66 10.76
N THR A 51 -8.30 -8.41 9.51
CA THR A 51 -9.55 -8.88 8.93
C THR A 51 -9.57 -10.39 8.93
N LYS A 52 -8.46 -11.00 8.61
CA LYS A 52 -8.36 -12.44 8.60
C LYS A 52 -8.54 -13.01 9.99
N GLN A 53 -7.95 -12.38 10.95
CA GLN A 53 -8.06 -12.84 12.31
C GLN A 53 -9.49 -12.80 12.79
N ASP A 54 -10.21 -11.76 12.44
CA ASP A 54 -11.59 -11.66 12.82
C ASP A 54 -12.39 -12.79 12.24
N SER A 55 -12.12 -13.15 11.02
CA SER A 55 -12.79 -14.24 10.38
C SER A 55 -12.53 -15.52 11.10
N LYS A 56 -11.32 -15.74 11.49
CA LYS A 56 -10.95 -16.94 12.15
C LYS A 56 -11.56 -17.04 13.51
N LYS A 57 -11.73 -15.95 14.16
CA LYS A 57 -12.29 -15.94 15.47
C LYS A 57 -13.66 -16.45 15.53
N LYS A 58 -14.37 -16.43 14.46
CA LYS A 58 -15.67 -16.96 14.49
C LYS A 58 -15.64 -18.37 14.37
N PRO A 59 -15.75 -19.16 15.21
CA PRO A 59 -15.65 -20.61 15.10
C PRO A 59 -16.94 -21.20 14.65
#